data_76b8ce1d78649709bd6730c7b95e9f39
#
_entry.id   76b8ce1d78649709bd6730c7b95e9f39
#
_cell.length_a   1.000
_cell.length_b   1.000
_cell.length_c   1.000
_cell.angle_alpha   90.00
_cell.angle_beta   90.00
_cell.angle_gamma   90.00
#
_symmetry.space_group_name_H-M   'P 1'
#
loop_
_entity.id
_entity.type
_entity.pdbx_description
1 polymer ?
#
loop_
_entity_poly.entity_id
_entity_poly.type
_entity_poly.pdbx_seq_one_letter_code
_entity_poly.pdbx_strand_id
1 'polypeptide(L)'
;MMLWNNEKKDDIIMKCPKERSTKMGRIIAIANQKGGVGKTTTAINLSASLASLGKKVLAIDMDPQGNMSSGLGVDKNEVEKTVYDLIIGNIGIEECIYEEVIENLDVLPSNIDLSAAEIELIGVDNKEYILRDEVNKVKEKYDFIIIDCPPALSMLTINAMTTSDSVLVPIQCEYYALEGLSQLIHTIELVQERLNPELEIEGVVFTMYDARTNLSLQVVENVKDNLNQNIYKTITSSANNR
;
A
#
# COMPACT_ATOMS: atom_id res chain seq x y z
N MET A 1 -5.28 -15.81 -15.12
CA MET A 1 -6.11 -16.73 -14.33
C MET A 1 -5.17 -17.56 -13.45
N MET A 2 -4.98 -17.16 -12.20
CA MET A 2 -4.10 -17.88 -11.26
C MET A 2 -4.80 -19.15 -10.81
N LEU A 3 -4.19 -20.31 -11.07
CA LEU A 3 -4.62 -21.60 -10.50
C LEU A 3 -4.14 -21.64 -9.04
N TRP A 4 -5.04 -21.42 -8.12
CA TRP A 4 -4.83 -21.63 -6.70
C TRP A 4 -4.91 -23.12 -6.39
N ASN A 5 -3.80 -23.70 -5.96
CA ASN A 5 -3.78 -25.06 -5.43
C ASN A 5 -4.24 -25.03 -3.96
N ASN A 6 -5.32 -25.72 -3.65
CA ASN A 6 -6.08 -25.67 -2.38
C ASN A 6 -5.34 -26.24 -1.14
N GLU A 7 -4.07 -26.64 -1.24
CA GLU A 7 -3.39 -27.38 -0.17
C GLU A 7 -2.51 -26.52 0.77
N LYS A 8 -2.45 -25.19 0.60
CA LYS A 8 -1.63 -24.30 1.45
C LYS A 8 -2.35 -23.04 1.90
N LYS A 9 -3.57 -23.20 2.44
CA LYS A 9 -4.33 -22.06 2.99
C LYS A 9 -3.68 -21.39 4.19
N ASP A 10 -2.77 -22.06 4.89
CA ASP A 10 -2.24 -21.59 6.17
C ASP A 10 -0.96 -20.72 6.08
N ASP A 11 -0.28 -20.71 4.92
CA ASP A 11 0.99 -19.99 4.75
C ASP A 11 0.84 -18.54 4.22
N ILE A 12 -0.37 -18.12 3.84
CA ILE A 12 -0.67 -16.79 3.28
C ILE A 12 -1.30 -15.86 4.33
N ILE A 13 -1.75 -16.44 5.44
CA ILE A 13 -2.23 -15.63 6.56
C ILE A 13 -1.00 -14.93 7.13
N MET A 14 -0.89 -13.62 6.86
CA MET A 14 -0.04 -12.74 7.66
C MET A 14 -0.15 -13.20 9.10
N LYS A 15 0.95 -13.53 9.77
CA LYS A 15 0.93 -13.90 11.18
C LYS A 15 0.22 -12.77 11.89
N CYS A 16 -1.06 -12.98 12.18
CA CYS A 16 -1.81 -12.06 13.01
C CYS A 16 -1.02 -11.96 14.32
N PRO A 17 -0.54 -10.79 14.73
CA PRO A 17 0.10 -10.65 16.03
C PRO A 17 -0.86 -11.21 17.06
N LYS A 18 -0.35 -12.01 18.02
CA LYS A 18 -1.12 -12.60 19.10
C LYS A 18 -2.11 -11.58 19.63
N GLU A 19 -3.40 -11.92 19.54
CA GLU A 19 -4.55 -11.30 20.20
C GLU A 19 -4.29 -9.91 20.78
N ARG A 20 -4.32 -8.86 19.95
CA ARG A 20 -4.68 -7.53 20.43
C ARG A 20 -6.18 -7.55 20.62
N SER A 21 -6.61 -7.54 21.87
CA SER A 21 -8.02 -7.48 22.28
C SER A 21 -8.57 -6.07 22.05
N THR A 22 -8.82 -5.72 20.84
CA THR A 22 -9.79 -4.75 20.31
C THR A 22 -9.65 -4.80 18.79
N LYS A 23 -10.75 -4.94 18.09
CA LYS A 23 -10.86 -5.03 16.64
C LYS A 23 -10.54 -3.66 15.99
N MET A 24 -9.28 -3.28 15.94
CA MET A 24 -8.85 -2.08 15.22
C MET A 24 -8.28 -2.53 13.87
N GLY A 25 -8.78 -1.95 12.78
CA GLY A 25 -8.32 -2.23 11.43
C GLY A 25 -6.80 -2.05 11.29
N ARG A 26 -6.13 -3.02 10.69
CA ARG A 26 -4.69 -2.95 10.39
C ARG A 26 -4.48 -2.10 9.14
N ILE A 27 -3.63 -1.07 9.23
CA ILE A 27 -3.33 -0.17 8.13
C ILE A 27 -1.97 -0.51 7.54
N ILE A 28 -1.93 -0.81 6.23
CA ILE A 28 -0.72 -1.21 5.51
C ILE A 28 -0.52 -0.28 4.30
N ALA A 29 0.58 0.48 4.28
CA ALA A 29 1.00 1.21 3.10
C ALA A 29 1.79 0.31 2.14
N ILE A 30 1.51 0.40 0.85
CA ILE A 30 2.28 -0.26 -0.20
C ILE A 30 3.19 0.79 -0.84
N ALA A 31 4.46 0.80 -0.48
CA ALA A 31 5.37 1.87 -0.88
C ALA A 31 6.66 1.36 -1.51
N ASN A 32 7.10 2.06 -2.54
CA ASN A 32 8.44 2.01 -3.11
C ASN A 32 8.60 3.24 -4.01
N GLN A 33 9.74 3.92 -3.91
CA GLN A 33 10.02 5.12 -4.72
C GLN A 33 10.18 4.82 -6.21
N LYS A 34 10.47 3.57 -6.56
CA LYS A 34 10.62 3.16 -7.95
C LYS A 34 9.27 2.95 -8.62
N GLY A 35 9.10 3.54 -9.81
CA GLY A 35 7.96 3.28 -10.68
C GLY A 35 7.98 1.86 -11.25
N GLY A 36 6.80 1.30 -11.51
CA GLY A 36 6.68 0.02 -12.22
C GLY A 36 7.02 -1.25 -11.41
N VAL A 37 7.34 -1.15 -10.12
CA VAL A 37 7.68 -2.33 -9.28
C VAL A 37 6.48 -3.15 -8.82
N GLY A 38 5.27 -2.80 -9.25
CA GLY A 38 4.05 -3.55 -8.91
C GLY A 38 3.37 -3.13 -7.60
N LYS A 39 3.55 -1.90 -7.11
CA LYS A 39 2.84 -1.36 -5.94
C LYS A 39 1.34 -1.50 -6.09
N THR A 40 0.77 -0.81 -7.06
CA THR A 40 -0.67 -0.83 -7.35
C THR A 40 -1.22 -2.23 -7.59
N THR A 41 -0.49 -3.06 -8.34
CA THR A 41 -0.87 -4.47 -8.56
C THR A 41 -0.91 -5.25 -7.25
N THR A 42 0.07 -5.04 -6.36
CA THR A 42 0.10 -5.65 -5.03
C THR A 42 -1.07 -5.17 -4.17
N ALA A 43 -1.32 -3.85 -4.15
CA ALA A 43 -2.42 -3.24 -3.40
C ALA A 43 -3.79 -3.78 -3.83
N ILE A 44 -4.07 -3.80 -5.14
CA ILE A 44 -5.32 -4.34 -5.71
C ILE A 44 -5.52 -5.81 -5.32
N ASN A 45 -4.50 -6.66 -5.59
CA ASN A 45 -4.62 -8.09 -5.33
C ASN A 45 -4.72 -8.42 -3.84
N LEU A 46 -3.99 -7.70 -2.98
CA LEU A 46 -4.07 -7.87 -1.53
C LEU A 46 -5.47 -7.49 -1.02
N SER A 47 -5.98 -6.32 -1.42
CA SER A 47 -7.31 -5.85 -1.01
C SER A 47 -8.41 -6.81 -1.45
N ALA A 48 -8.41 -7.21 -2.73
CA ALA A 48 -9.41 -8.14 -3.26
C ALA A 48 -9.30 -9.55 -2.62
N SER A 49 -8.09 -10.02 -2.33
CA SER A 49 -7.88 -11.32 -1.67
C SER A 49 -8.37 -11.30 -0.24
N LEU A 50 -8.13 -10.25 0.53
CA LEU A 50 -8.63 -10.10 1.90
C LEU A 50 -10.16 -10.02 1.91
N ALA A 51 -10.76 -9.25 1.01
CA ALA A 51 -12.21 -9.15 0.85
C ALA A 51 -12.84 -10.50 0.51
N SER A 52 -12.23 -11.29 -0.40
CA SER A 52 -12.69 -12.64 -0.75
C SER A 52 -12.60 -13.65 0.40
N LEU A 53 -11.78 -13.36 1.41
CA LEU A 53 -11.69 -14.11 2.67
C LEU A 53 -12.71 -13.63 3.73
N GLY A 54 -13.63 -12.75 3.36
CA GLY A 54 -14.66 -12.18 4.23
C GLY A 54 -14.16 -11.11 5.19
N LYS A 55 -13.01 -10.49 4.92
CA LYS A 55 -12.50 -9.35 5.68
C LYS A 55 -13.08 -8.05 5.14
N LYS A 56 -13.47 -7.15 6.03
CA LYS A 56 -13.85 -5.79 5.64
C LYS A 56 -12.60 -4.98 5.32
N VAL A 57 -12.49 -4.50 4.10
CA VAL A 57 -11.30 -3.81 3.58
C VAL A 57 -11.65 -2.43 3.07
N LEU A 58 -10.84 -1.43 3.43
CA LEU A 58 -10.82 -0.13 2.76
C LEU A 58 -9.54 -0.03 1.93
N ALA A 59 -9.67 0.22 0.64
CA ALA A 59 -8.58 0.49 -0.26
C ALA A 59 -8.48 2.01 -0.49
N ILE A 60 -7.33 2.61 -0.18
CA ILE A 60 -7.07 4.04 -0.35
C ILE A 60 -6.03 4.24 -1.46
N ASP A 61 -6.42 4.94 -2.52
CA ASP A 61 -5.51 5.27 -3.62
C ASP A 61 -4.87 6.65 -3.37
N MET A 62 -3.57 6.68 -3.09
CA MET A 62 -2.80 7.91 -2.88
C MET A 62 -1.96 8.29 -4.09
N ASP A 63 -2.12 7.59 -5.23
CA ASP A 63 -1.42 7.94 -6.47
C ASP A 63 -2.35 8.82 -7.34
N PRO A 64 -1.90 10.03 -7.76
CA PRO A 64 -2.66 10.89 -8.69
C PRO A 64 -3.04 10.21 -10.01
N GLN A 65 -2.36 9.13 -10.38
CA GLN A 65 -2.71 8.36 -11.57
C GLN A 65 -4.02 7.58 -11.42
N GLY A 66 -4.51 7.33 -10.19
CA GLY A 66 -5.77 6.63 -9.92
C GLY A 66 -5.82 5.20 -10.48
N ASN A 67 -4.68 4.53 -10.51
CA ASN A 67 -4.58 3.20 -11.12
C ASN A 67 -5.19 2.11 -10.22
N MET A 68 -5.12 2.25 -8.90
CA MET A 68 -5.79 1.36 -7.96
C MET A 68 -7.30 1.53 -8.05
N SER A 69 -7.78 2.77 -8.09
CA SER A 69 -9.20 3.11 -8.26
C SER A 69 -9.78 2.43 -9.49
N SER A 70 -9.15 2.64 -10.65
CA SER A 70 -9.59 2.02 -11.91
C SER A 70 -9.48 0.49 -11.89
N GLY A 71 -8.43 -0.05 -11.27
CA GLY A 71 -8.20 -1.49 -11.17
C GLY A 71 -9.20 -2.21 -10.27
N LEU A 72 -9.83 -1.49 -9.33
CA LEU A 72 -10.91 -1.97 -8.47
C LEU A 72 -12.31 -1.68 -9.03
N GLY A 73 -12.41 -1.05 -10.21
CA GLY A 73 -13.68 -0.83 -10.90
C GLY A 73 -14.31 0.54 -10.68
N VAL A 74 -13.61 1.48 -10.03
CA VAL A 74 -14.05 2.87 -9.89
C VAL A 74 -13.55 3.67 -11.08
N ASP A 75 -14.47 4.30 -11.85
CA ASP A 75 -14.07 5.20 -12.94
C ASP A 75 -13.57 6.52 -12.37
N LYS A 76 -12.26 6.69 -12.35
CA LYS A 76 -11.59 7.89 -11.83
C LYS A 76 -11.94 9.19 -12.57
N ASN A 77 -12.57 9.11 -13.75
CA ASN A 77 -13.00 10.28 -14.50
C ASN A 77 -14.45 10.71 -14.15
N GLU A 78 -15.20 9.83 -13.51
CA GLU A 78 -16.61 10.08 -13.11
C GLU A 78 -16.78 10.29 -11.61
N VAL A 79 -15.70 10.09 -10.81
CA VAL A 79 -15.76 10.30 -9.36
C VAL A 79 -15.84 11.80 -9.03
N GLU A 80 -16.79 12.15 -8.18
CA GLU A 80 -17.01 13.55 -7.73
C GLU A 80 -16.18 13.88 -6.49
N LYS A 81 -15.92 12.89 -5.63
CA LYS A 81 -15.21 13.05 -4.36
C LYS A 81 -14.07 12.06 -4.28
N THR A 82 -12.90 12.55 -3.96
CA THR A 82 -11.65 11.76 -3.98
C THR A 82 -10.80 12.03 -2.74
N VAL A 83 -9.70 11.32 -2.61
CA VAL A 83 -8.69 11.59 -1.60
C VAL A 83 -8.10 13.00 -1.70
N TYR A 84 -8.14 13.64 -2.88
CA TYR A 84 -7.76 15.04 -3.05
C TYR A 84 -8.62 15.97 -2.18
N ASP A 85 -9.94 15.85 -2.28
CA ASP A 85 -10.89 16.69 -1.53
C ASP A 85 -10.73 16.51 -0.02
N LEU A 86 -10.41 15.28 0.41
CA LEU A 86 -10.10 14.98 1.79
C LEU A 86 -8.79 15.65 2.24
N ILE A 87 -7.73 15.52 1.46
CA ILE A 87 -6.39 16.01 1.81
C ILE A 87 -6.35 17.55 1.86
N ILE A 88 -7.09 18.24 1.00
CA ILE A 88 -7.17 19.71 1.05
C ILE A 88 -8.21 20.22 2.08
N GLY A 89 -8.87 19.30 2.80
CA GLY A 89 -9.76 19.62 3.91
C GLY A 89 -11.16 20.09 3.51
N ASN A 90 -11.61 19.85 2.26
CA ASN A 90 -12.92 20.25 1.79
C ASN A 90 -14.05 19.40 2.39
N ILE A 91 -13.81 18.09 2.56
CA ILE A 91 -14.81 17.12 3.01
C ILE A 91 -14.19 16.05 3.90
N GLY A 92 -15.02 15.37 4.70
CA GLY A 92 -14.59 14.27 5.56
C GLY A 92 -14.45 12.94 4.79
N ILE A 93 -13.70 11.99 5.37
CA ILE A 93 -13.42 10.71 4.74
C ILE A 93 -14.68 9.92 4.38
N GLU A 94 -15.72 9.95 5.22
CA GLU A 94 -16.97 9.21 5.00
C GLU A 94 -17.68 9.61 3.70
N GLU A 95 -17.48 10.86 3.27
CA GLU A 95 -18.09 11.38 2.04
C GLU A 95 -17.29 10.98 0.78
N CYS A 96 -16.03 10.58 0.95
CA CYS A 96 -15.12 10.19 -0.15
C CYS A 96 -15.09 8.69 -0.40
N ILE A 97 -15.62 7.87 0.52
CA ILE A 97 -15.60 6.42 0.41
C ILE A 97 -16.72 5.95 -0.52
N TYR A 98 -16.37 5.16 -1.52
CA TYR A 98 -17.27 4.42 -2.38
C TYR A 98 -17.45 3.03 -1.77
N GLU A 99 -18.62 2.79 -1.18
CA GLU A 99 -18.91 1.56 -0.45
C GLU A 99 -19.22 0.39 -1.40
N GLU A 100 -18.85 -0.83 -1.00
CA GLU A 100 -19.18 -2.10 -1.68
C GLU A 100 -18.86 -2.13 -3.18
N VAL A 101 -17.75 -1.51 -3.60
CA VAL A 101 -17.28 -1.61 -5.00
C VAL A 101 -17.07 -3.07 -5.39
N ILE A 102 -16.61 -3.88 -4.45
CA ILE A 102 -16.60 -5.34 -4.48
C ILE A 102 -17.13 -5.79 -3.11
N GLU A 103 -17.74 -6.95 -2.99
CA GLU A 103 -18.21 -7.50 -1.72
C GLU A 103 -17.10 -7.44 -0.65
N ASN A 104 -17.37 -6.79 0.48
CA ASN A 104 -16.45 -6.50 1.59
C ASN A 104 -15.27 -5.55 1.25
N LEU A 105 -15.32 -4.82 0.14
CA LEU A 105 -14.28 -3.90 -0.26
C LEU A 105 -14.83 -2.52 -0.63
N ASP A 106 -14.47 -1.54 0.17
CA ASP A 106 -14.72 -0.12 -0.07
C ASP A 106 -13.48 0.55 -0.65
N VAL A 107 -13.66 1.62 -1.40
CA VAL A 107 -12.57 2.34 -2.07
C VAL A 107 -12.66 3.84 -1.77
N LEU A 108 -11.56 4.43 -1.32
CA LEU A 108 -11.33 5.86 -1.34
C LEU A 108 -10.50 6.18 -2.61
N PRO A 109 -11.12 6.70 -3.67
CA PRO A 109 -10.48 6.82 -4.96
C PRO A 109 -9.59 8.06 -5.08
N SER A 110 -8.72 8.02 -6.09
CA SER A 110 -7.88 9.13 -6.52
C SER A 110 -8.12 9.48 -7.99
N ASN A 111 -7.79 10.73 -8.30
CA ASN A 111 -7.71 11.23 -9.67
C ASN A 111 -6.53 12.20 -9.82
N ILE A 112 -6.37 12.77 -11.01
CA ILE A 112 -5.23 13.64 -11.35
C ILE A 112 -5.17 14.93 -10.50
N ASP A 113 -6.29 15.38 -9.93
CA ASP A 113 -6.35 16.57 -9.10
C ASP A 113 -5.49 16.45 -7.83
N LEU A 114 -5.27 15.21 -7.35
CA LEU A 114 -4.39 14.95 -6.21
C LEU A 114 -2.95 15.46 -6.45
N SER A 115 -2.52 15.65 -7.69
CA SER A 115 -1.22 16.26 -8.01
C SER A 115 -1.09 17.70 -7.49
N ALA A 116 -2.20 18.43 -7.33
CA ALA A 116 -2.20 19.78 -6.80
C ALA A 116 -2.02 19.83 -5.29
N ALA A 117 -2.41 18.78 -4.58
CA ALA A 117 -2.36 18.74 -3.11
C ALA A 117 -0.96 19.03 -2.54
N GLU A 118 0.11 18.58 -3.21
CA GLU A 118 1.49 18.84 -2.74
C GLU A 118 1.84 20.33 -2.71
N ILE A 119 1.28 21.12 -3.63
CA ILE A 119 1.47 22.58 -3.68
C ILE A 119 0.55 23.25 -2.65
N GLU A 120 -0.69 22.82 -2.56
CA GLU A 120 -1.70 23.41 -1.67
C GLU A 120 -1.37 23.17 -0.19
N LEU A 121 -0.69 22.08 0.13
CA LEU A 121 -0.23 21.78 1.47
C LEU A 121 1.01 22.61 1.90
N ILE A 122 1.57 23.43 1.02
CA ILE A 122 2.70 24.31 1.42
C ILE A 122 2.19 25.32 2.46
N GLY A 123 2.79 25.31 3.65
CA GLY A 123 2.43 26.20 4.74
C GLY A 123 1.23 25.75 5.59
N VAL A 124 0.66 24.60 5.32
CA VAL A 124 -0.36 23.98 6.17
C VAL A 124 0.33 23.32 7.36
N ASP A 125 -0.13 23.62 8.56
CA ASP A 125 0.38 23.01 9.79
C ASP A 125 -0.11 21.57 9.93
N ASN A 126 0.75 20.69 10.44
CA ASN A 126 0.45 19.26 10.67
C ASN A 126 -0.04 18.51 9.41
N LYS A 127 0.35 18.97 8.24
CA LYS A 127 -0.03 18.38 6.95
C LYS A 127 0.35 16.89 6.80
N GLU A 128 1.32 16.43 7.56
CA GLU A 128 1.78 15.04 7.58
C GLU A 128 0.75 14.09 8.22
N TYR A 129 -0.23 14.62 8.94
CA TYR A 129 -1.21 13.87 9.74
C TYR A 129 -2.63 13.92 9.20
N ILE A 130 -2.90 14.65 8.13
CA ILE A 130 -4.26 14.87 7.60
C ILE A 130 -4.95 13.52 7.32
N LEU A 131 -4.29 12.63 6.56
CA LEU A 131 -4.86 11.34 6.24
C LEU A 131 -5.09 10.49 7.50
N ARG A 132 -4.15 10.50 8.45
CA ARG A 132 -4.27 9.76 9.71
C ARG A 132 -5.49 10.20 10.52
N ASP A 133 -5.68 11.50 10.65
CA ASP A 133 -6.76 12.05 11.47
C ASP A 133 -8.13 11.71 10.86
N GLU A 134 -8.23 11.68 9.54
CA GLU A 134 -9.44 11.26 8.83
C GLU A 134 -9.66 9.73 8.88
N VAL A 135 -8.63 8.92 8.61
CA VAL A 135 -8.72 7.46 8.66
C VAL A 135 -9.09 6.95 10.05
N ASN A 136 -8.62 7.59 11.11
CA ASN A 136 -8.98 7.22 12.48
C ASN A 136 -10.49 7.32 12.79
N LYS A 137 -11.26 8.12 12.04
CA LYS A 137 -12.71 8.24 12.19
C LYS A 137 -13.46 6.98 11.72
N VAL A 138 -12.87 6.24 10.79
CA VAL A 138 -13.49 5.06 10.15
C VAL A 138 -12.76 3.75 10.40
N LYS A 139 -11.55 3.79 10.98
CA LYS A 139 -10.66 2.63 11.18
C LYS A 139 -11.36 1.43 11.79
N GLU A 140 -12.25 1.63 12.74
CA GLU A 140 -12.96 0.56 13.45
C GLU A 140 -13.99 -0.20 12.58
N LYS A 141 -14.38 0.37 11.44
CA LYS A 141 -15.31 -0.24 10.49
C LYS A 141 -14.66 -1.36 9.66
N TYR A 142 -13.32 -1.39 9.60
CA TYR A 142 -12.54 -2.27 8.72
C TYR A 142 -11.63 -3.23 9.48
N ASP A 143 -11.39 -4.41 8.92
CA ASP A 143 -10.36 -5.34 9.39
C ASP A 143 -8.98 -4.93 8.85
N PHE A 144 -8.94 -4.42 7.61
CA PHE A 144 -7.73 -3.95 6.95
C PHE A 144 -7.98 -2.65 6.19
N ILE A 145 -6.97 -1.77 6.19
CA ILE A 145 -6.91 -0.59 5.32
C ILE A 145 -5.62 -0.69 4.51
N ILE A 146 -5.73 -0.70 3.20
CA ILE A 146 -4.59 -0.82 2.27
C ILE A 146 -4.41 0.50 1.54
N ILE A 147 -3.21 1.10 1.63
CA ILE A 147 -2.92 2.40 1.02
C ILE A 147 -1.92 2.19 -0.12
N ASP A 148 -2.31 2.48 -1.36
CA ASP A 148 -1.39 2.47 -2.52
C ASP A 148 -0.68 3.82 -2.64
N CYS A 149 0.65 3.82 -2.59
CA CYS A 149 1.47 5.03 -2.61
C CYS A 149 1.99 5.35 -4.01
N PRO A 150 2.15 6.64 -4.36
CA PRO A 150 2.77 7.07 -5.61
C PRO A 150 4.24 6.63 -5.70
N PRO A 151 4.87 6.64 -6.89
CA PRO A 151 6.28 6.30 -7.08
C PRO A 151 7.21 7.47 -6.70
N ALA A 152 6.95 8.12 -5.58
CA ALA A 152 7.74 9.24 -5.07
C ALA A 152 7.70 9.25 -3.53
N LEU A 153 8.76 9.72 -2.91
CA LEU A 153 8.78 9.98 -1.47
C LEU A 153 8.31 11.40 -1.19
N SER A 154 7.08 11.67 -1.60
CA SER A 154 6.43 12.98 -1.50
C SER A 154 5.59 13.12 -0.23
N MET A 155 4.93 14.26 -0.05
CA MET A 155 4.02 14.51 1.08
C MET A 155 2.87 13.49 1.12
N LEU A 156 2.40 13.00 -0.03
CA LEU A 156 1.37 11.97 -0.12
C LEU A 156 1.86 10.63 0.48
N THR A 157 3.08 10.24 0.15
CA THR A 157 3.70 9.02 0.72
C THR A 157 3.98 9.19 2.22
N ILE A 158 4.38 10.38 2.68
CA ILE A 158 4.56 10.66 4.11
C ILE A 158 3.22 10.55 4.85
N ASN A 159 2.11 11.10 4.31
CA ASN A 159 0.78 10.92 4.89
C ASN A 159 0.39 9.44 4.99
N ALA A 160 0.64 8.65 3.94
CA ALA A 160 0.37 7.22 3.96
C ALA A 160 1.17 6.51 5.06
N MET A 161 2.49 6.77 5.18
CA MET A 161 3.35 6.15 6.21
C MET A 161 3.00 6.62 7.63
N THR A 162 2.65 7.90 7.80
CA THR A 162 2.24 8.44 9.11
C THR A 162 0.93 7.82 9.59
N THR A 163 0.06 7.45 8.66
CA THR A 163 -1.23 6.80 8.92
C THR A 163 -1.11 5.31 9.22
N SER A 164 -0.09 4.64 8.66
CA SER A 164 0.01 3.19 8.61
C SER A 164 0.60 2.57 9.87
N ASP A 165 0.17 1.34 10.19
CA ASP A 165 0.82 0.48 11.18
C ASP A 165 2.10 -0.15 10.59
N SER A 166 2.12 -0.42 9.27
CA SER A 166 3.27 -1.01 8.60
C SER A 166 3.37 -0.68 7.11
N VAL A 167 4.58 -0.87 6.54
CA VAL A 167 4.87 -0.68 5.12
C VAL A 167 5.22 -2.02 4.47
N LEU A 168 4.46 -2.45 3.48
CA LEU A 168 4.80 -3.56 2.59
C LEU A 168 5.55 -3.02 1.37
N VAL A 169 6.72 -3.62 1.07
CA VAL A 169 7.64 -3.13 0.06
C VAL A 169 7.71 -4.08 -1.13
N PRO A 170 7.01 -3.80 -2.24
CA PRO A 170 7.20 -4.54 -3.49
C PRO A 170 8.55 -4.20 -4.12
N ILE A 171 9.32 -5.22 -4.50
CA ILE A 171 10.64 -5.07 -5.12
C ILE A 171 10.67 -5.88 -6.42
N GLN A 172 10.98 -5.22 -7.53
CA GLN A 172 11.30 -5.90 -8.77
C GLN A 172 12.70 -6.49 -8.71
N CYS A 173 12.87 -7.76 -9.14
CA CYS A 173 14.16 -8.45 -9.15
C CYS A 173 15.06 -7.95 -10.29
N GLU A 174 15.67 -6.77 -10.12
CA GLU A 174 16.59 -6.15 -11.06
C GLU A 174 17.80 -5.51 -10.37
N TYR A 175 18.80 -5.11 -11.16
CA TYR A 175 20.12 -4.68 -10.68
C TYR A 175 20.08 -3.53 -9.64
N TYR A 176 19.21 -2.53 -9.83
CA TYR A 176 19.11 -1.36 -8.93
C TYR A 176 18.12 -1.55 -7.77
N ALA A 177 17.66 -2.78 -7.53
CA ALA A 177 16.66 -3.05 -6.49
C ALA A 177 17.13 -2.66 -5.08
N LEU A 178 18.40 -2.91 -4.76
CA LEU A 178 18.97 -2.64 -3.43
C LEU A 178 19.15 -1.15 -3.14
N GLU A 179 19.55 -0.37 -4.14
CA GLU A 179 19.72 1.09 -3.96
C GLU A 179 18.39 1.75 -3.61
N GLY A 180 17.33 1.45 -4.38
CA GLY A 180 15.99 1.97 -4.11
C GLY A 180 15.43 1.50 -2.77
N LEU A 181 15.74 0.26 -2.37
CA LEU A 181 15.34 -0.28 -1.08
C LEU A 181 16.02 0.46 0.09
N SER A 182 17.32 0.72 0.00
CA SER A 182 18.06 1.41 1.05
C SER A 182 17.55 2.84 1.27
N GLN A 183 17.21 3.55 0.19
CA GLN A 183 16.63 4.91 0.27
C GLN A 183 15.23 4.88 0.90
N LEU A 184 14.41 3.89 0.56
CA LEU A 184 13.09 3.73 1.17
C LEU A 184 13.19 3.43 2.67
N ILE A 185 14.09 2.51 3.07
CA ILE A 185 14.33 2.19 4.48
C ILE A 185 14.73 3.43 5.26
N HIS A 186 15.69 4.20 4.73
CA HIS A 186 16.08 5.45 5.37
C HIS A 186 14.90 6.43 5.54
N THR A 187 14.00 6.51 4.56
CA THR A 187 12.78 7.34 4.69
C THR A 187 11.84 6.79 5.77
N ILE A 188 11.66 5.47 5.84
CA ILE A 188 10.85 4.83 6.90
C ILE A 188 11.45 5.15 8.27
N GLU A 189 12.76 5.04 8.45
CA GLU A 189 13.46 5.39 9.69
C GLU A 189 13.23 6.85 10.09
N LEU A 190 13.28 7.80 9.13
CA LEU A 190 12.99 9.21 9.40
C LEU A 190 11.52 9.43 9.81
N VAL A 191 10.57 8.70 9.21
CA VAL A 191 9.17 8.75 9.60
C VAL A 191 8.98 8.17 11.00
N GLN A 192 9.64 7.04 11.32
CA GLN A 192 9.63 6.45 12.66
C GLN A 192 10.18 7.42 13.71
N GLU A 193 11.30 8.08 13.41
CA GLU A 193 11.95 8.99 14.36
C GLU A 193 11.11 10.22 14.66
N ARG A 194 10.38 10.76 13.68
CA ARG A 194 9.79 12.11 13.74
C ARG A 194 8.28 12.17 13.74
N LEU A 195 7.60 11.21 13.11
CA LEU A 195 6.18 11.30 12.79
C LEU A 195 5.35 10.11 13.30
N ASN A 196 5.85 8.88 13.17
CA ASN A 196 5.13 7.65 13.52
C ASN A 196 6.09 6.61 14.11
N PRO A 197 6.38 6.67 15.43
CA PRO A 197 7.31 5.74 16.08
C PRO A 197 6.86 4.28 16.06
N GLU A 198 5.58 4.01 15.84
CA GLU A 198 5.01 2.66 15.81
C GLU A 198 5.03 2.03 14.39
N LEU A 199 5.47 2.79 13.37
CA LEU A 199 5.54 2.29 12.00
C LEU A 199 6.53 1.13 11.92
N GLU A 200 6.10 0.02 11.34
CA GLU A 200 6.96 -1.15 11.12
C GLU A 200 7.14 -1.43 9.62
N ILE A 201 8.19 -2.19 9.26
CA ILE A 201 8.27 -2.77 7.94
C ILE A 201 7.52 -4.11 7.98
N GLU A 202 6.38 -4.19 7.27
CA GLU A 202 5.58 -5.41 7.13
C GLU A 202 6.39 -6.55 6.52
N GLY A 203 7.17 -6.20 5.51
CA GLY A 203 8.06 -7.10 4.80
C GLY A 203 8.27 -6.71 3.34
N VAL A 204 9.01 -7.55 2.65
CA VAL A 204 9.33 -7.40 1.23
C VAL A 204 8.61 -8.46 0.41
N VAL A 205 7.99 -8.06 -0.71
CA VAL A 205 7.43 -8.96 -1.70
C VAL A 205 8.17 -8.80 -3.03
N PHE A 206 8.71 -9.89 -3.57
CA PHE A 206 9.37 -9.86 -4.86
C PHE A 206 8.35 -9.91 -5.99
N THR A 207 8.49 -8.98 -6.93
CA THR A 207 7.62 -8.87 -8.10
C THR A 207 8.43 -9.12 -9.38
N MET A 208 7.73 -9.55 -10.45
CA MET A 208 8.33 -9.79 -11.78
C MET A 208 9.54 -10.73 -11.72
N TYR A 209 9.50 -11.68 -10.78
CA TYR A 209 10.57 -12.66 -10.61
C TYR A 209 10.60 -13.62 -11.80
N ASP A 210 11.80 -13.84 -12.34
CA ASP A 210 12.05 -14.86 -13.35
C ASP A 210 13.11 -15.85 -12.83
N ALA A 211 12.65 -17.06 -12.48
CA ALA A 211 13.50 -18.13 -11.97
C ALA A 211 14.60 -18.62 -12.94
N ARG A 212 14.49 -18.23 -14.23
CA ARG A 212 15.47 -18.60 -15.28
C ARG A 212 16.69 -17.70 -15.27
N THR A 213 16.64 -16.56 -14.56
CA THR A 213 17.74 -15.58 -14.55
C THR A 213 18.54 -15.67 -13.24
N ASN A 214 19.86 -15.70 -13.36
CA ASN A 214 20.76 -15.61 -12.22
C ASN A 214 20.59 -14.27 -11.48
N LEU A 215 20.22 -13.21 -12.17
CA LEU A 215 20.01 -11.90 -11.58
C LEU A 215 18.90 -11.92 -10.52
N SER A 216 17.75 -12.54 -10.84
CA SER A 216 16.65 -12.65 -9.88
C SER A 216 17.06 -13.39 -8.60
N LEU A 217 17.84 -14.47 -8.74
CA LEU A 217 18.36 -15.22 -7.60
C LEU A 217 19.31 -14.36 -6.76
N GLN A 218 20.28 -13.68 -7.40
CA GLN A 218 21.23 -12.81 -6.71
C GLN A 218 20.55 -11.65 -5.97
N VAL A 219 19.53 -11.02 -6.57
CA VAL A 219 18.76 -9.96 -5.89
C VAL A 219 18.06 -10.49 -4.65
N VAL A 220 17.43 -11.65 -4.75
CA VAL A 220 16.75 -12.29 -3.60
C VAL A 220 17.74 -12.63 -2.49
N GLU A 221 18.89 -13.20 -2.80
CA GLU A 221 19.95 -13.51 -1.83
C GLU A 221 20.50 -12.24 -1.18
N ASN A 222 20.83 -11.22 -1.97
CA ASN A 222 21.34 -9.96 -1.46
C ASN A 222 20.33 -9.25 -0.54
N VAL A 223 19.04 -9.27 -0.88
CA VAL A 223 17.99 -8.69 -0.01
C VAL A 223 17.92 -9.48 1.30
N LYS A 224 18.00 -10.83 1.25
CA LYS A 224 17.98 -11.69 2.45
C LYS A 224 19.18 -11.44 3.36
N ASP A 225 20.36 -11.25 2.79
CA ASP A 225 21.60 -11.09 3.55
C ASP A 225 21.72 -9.70 4.20
N ASN A 226 21.10 -8.68 3.60
CA ASN A 226 21.21 -7.29 4.04
C ASN A 226 19.99 -6.76 4.78
N LEU A 227 18.88 -7.48 4.79
CA LEU A 227 17.66 -7.10 5.48
C LEU A 227 17.28 -8.13 6.54
N ASN A 228 17.29 -7.69 7.82
CA ASN A 228 16.72 -8.45 8.92
C ASN A 228 15.18 -8.37 8.98
N GLN A 229 14.53 -8.23 7.82
CA GLN A 229 13.10 -8.01 7.69
C GLN A 229 12.40 -9.26 7.17
N ASN A 230 11.10 -9.36 7.40
CA ASN A 230 10.28 -10.44 6.85
C ASN A 230 10.32 -10.39 5.31
N ILE A 231 10.68 -11.50 4.68
CA ILE A 231 10.59 -11.67 3.24
C ILE A 231 9.50 -12.68 2.97
N TYR A 232 8.46 -12.22 2.27
CA TYR A 232 7.35 -13.09 1.91
C TYR A 232 7.79 -14.14 0.88
N LYS A 233 7.35 -15.38 1.07
CA LYS A 233 7.60 -16.48 0.13
C LYS A 233 6.81 -16.30 -1.17
N THR A 234 5.77 -15.47 -1.14
CA THR A 234 4.96 -15.17 -2.31
C THR A 234 5.76 -14.32 -3.28
N ILE A 235 5.91 -14.82 -4.50
CA ILE A 235 6.61 -14.16 -5.60
C ILE A 235 5.60 -13.98 -6.72
N THR A 236 5.48 -12.77 -7.26
CA THR A 236 4.66 -12.53 -8.46
C THR A 236 5.55 -12.68 -9.70
N SER A 237 5.18 -13.58 -10.60
CA SER A 237 5.89 -13.75 -11.89
C SER A 237 5.53 -12.63 -12.87
N SER A 238 6.41 -12.36 -13.84
CA SER A 238 6.08 -11.43 -14.92
C SER A 238 4.95 -12.01 -15.79
N ALA A 239 4.06 -11.13 -16.29
CA ALA A 239 2.93 -11.53 -17.13
C ALA A 239 3.34 -12.14 -18.50
N ASN A 240 4.62 -12.12 -18.86
CA ASN A 240 5.14 -12.61 -20.13
C ASN A 240 5.53 -14.09 -20.14
N ASN A 241 5.20 -14.86 -19.11
CA ASN A 241 5.40 -16.32 -19.10
C ASN A 241 4.15 -17.03 -19.69
N ARG A 242 3.87 -16.78 -20.98
CA ARG A 242 3.03 -17.66 -21.81
C ARG A 242 3.91 -18.38 -22.83
#